data_f381a4e33ae6f6829919b7346a51e100
#
_entry.id   f381a4e33ae6f6829919b7346a51e100
#
_cell.length_a   1.000
_cell.length_b   1.000
_cell.length_c   1.000
_cell.angle_alpha   90.00
_cell.angle_beta   90.00
_cell.angle_gamma   90.00
#
_symmetry.space_group_name_H-M   'P 1'
#
loop_
_entity.id
_entity.type
_entity.pdbx_description
1 polymer ?
#
loop_
_entity_poly.entity_id
_entity_poly.type
_entity_poly.pdbx_seq_one_letter_code
_entity_poly.pdbx_strand_id
1 'polypeptide(L)'
;VNLKLHKPLCIFDLETTGTNIGKDRIVEICILKVNPDASRESKTWLINPEIPIPVEASAVHGXXXXXXXXXXXXXENAPTFKEAAPKIMEMLSGTDLGGFNSNRFDVPLLAEELLRAGIDFDLSKFKLIDAQVIFHKMEPRNLTAAYKFYCGKDLEGAHSAEADTLATFEVIDAQVGKYEELPKDINGLSEFSFHNKFVDLAGFIAFNENKEEIFTFGKYKGQPVKEVFQKDIGYFGWIQNADFPLYTKKVLTAIQLRSKF
;
A
#
# COMPACT_ATOMS: atom_id res chain seq x y z
N VAL A 1 19.85 6.59 -24.83
CA VAL A 1 18.59 6.41 -24.12
C VAL A 1 17.77 5.34 -24.80
N ASN A 2 17.26 4.39 -24.01
CA ASN A 2 16.47 3.29 -24.58
C ASN A 2 15.05 3.70 -24.92
N LEU A 3 14.50 4.61 -24.16
CA LEU A 3 13.10 5.00 -24.31
C LEU A 3 12.93 5.91 -25.52
N LYS A 4 11.92 5.65 -26.34
CA LYS A 4 11.65 6.47 -27.52
C LYS A 4 10.42 7.32 -27.26
N LEU A 5 10.57 8.63 -27.34
CA LEU A 5 9.51 9.58 -27.05
C LEU A 5 9.04 10.25 -28.33
N HIS A 6 7.71 10.32 -28.53
CA HIS A 6 7.11 11.12 -29.58
C HIS A 6 6.68 12.47 -29.07
N LYS A 7 6.30 12.53 -27.80
CA LYS A 7 5.95 13.73 -27.07
C LYS A 7 6.84 13.84 -25.86
N PRO A 8 6.92 15.00 -25.23
CA PRO A 8 7.58 15.03 -23.94
C PRO A 8 6.89 14.10 -22.96
N LEU A 9 7.64 13.55 -22.03
CA LEU A 9 7.15 12.69 -20.96
C LEU A 9 7.38 13.41 -19.64
N CYS A 10 6.29 13.57 -18.87
CA CYS A 10 6.40 14.13 -17.54
C CYS A 10 6.33 12.99 -16.54
N ILE A 11 7.45 12.74 -15.87
CA ILE A 11 7.49 11.84 -14.73
C ILE A 11 7.18 12.69 -13.51
N PHE A 12 6.27 12.22 -12.67
CA PHE A 12 5.93 13.03 -11.51
C PHE A 12 5.70 12.18 -10.28
N ASP A 13 5.88 12.81 -9.15
CA ASP A 13 5.73 12.17 -7.86
C ASP A 13 5.06 13.15 -6.93
N LEU A 14 4.19 12.64 -6.06
CA LEU A 14 3.43 13.45 -5.12
C LEU A 14 3.75 13.06 -3.69
N GLU A 15 3.77 14.06 -2.81
CA GLU A 15 3.62 13.84 -1.39
C GLU A 15 2.26 14.39 -1.00
N THR A 16 1.56 13.69 -0.14
CA THR A 16 0.16 13.99 0.12
C THR A 16 -0.16 13.90 1.61
N THR A 17 -1.36 14.32 1.96
CA THR A 17 -1.83 14.18 3.34
C THR A 17 -2.28 12.76 3.65
N GLY A 18 -2.44 11.92 2.66
CA GLY A 18 -2.86 10.54 2.86
C GLY A 18 -3.16 9.87 1.54
N THR A 19 -3.81 8.73 1.58
CA THR A 19 -4.02 7.93 0.39
C THR A 19 -5.45 7.90 -0.13
N ASN A 20 -6.36 8.67 0.46
CA ASN A 20 -7.74 8.72 0.01
C ASN A 20 -7.85 9.71 -1.14
N ILE A 21 -8.12 9.20 -2.35
CA ILE A 21 -8.12 10.01 -3.55
C ILE A 21 -9.13 11.17 -3.45
N GLY A 22 -10.28 10.93 -2.87
CA GLY A 22 -11.33 11.94 -2.84
C GLY A 22 -11.17 13.00 -1.76
N LYS A 23 -10.36 12.72 -0.74
CA LYS A 23 -10.26 13.61 0.42
C LYS A 23 -8.87 14.18 0.62
N ASP A 24 -7.83 13.42 0.31
CA ASP A 24 -6.49 13.86 0.63
C ASP A 24 -5.98 14.85 -0.41
N ARG A 25 -5.01 15.63 0.01
CA ARG A 25 -4.53 16.76 -0.77
C ARG A 25 -3.02 16.64 -0.98
N ILE A 26 -2.56 17.25 -2.05
CA ILE A 26 -1.12 17.28 -2.37
C ILE A 26 -0.44 18.29 -1.45
N VAL A 27 0.73 17.89 -0.90
CA VAL A 27 1.60 18.83 -0.17
C VAL A 27 2.88 19.11 -0.94
N GLU A 28 3.23 18.28 -1.90
CA GLU A 28 4.40 18.51 -2.74
C GLU A 28 4.20 17.78 -4.05
N ILE A 29 4.58 18.41 -5.15
CA ILE A 29 4.57 17.76 -6.45
C ILE A 29 5.87 18.10 -7.15
N CYS A 30 6.55 17.06 -7.64
CA CYS A 30 7.75 17.21 -8.45
C CYS A 30 7.49 16.63 -9.83
N ILE A 31 7.82 17.41 -10.86
CA ILE A 31 7.65 16.99 -12.25
C ILE A 31 9.00 17.07 -12.95
N LEU A 32 9.38 15.96 -13.57
CA LEU A 32 10.54 15.91 -14.46
C LEU A 32 10.02 15.75 -15.88
N LYS A 33 10.28 16.73 -16.73
CA LYS A 33 9.84 16.72 -18.11
C LYS A 33 11.01 16.35 -19.01
N VAL A 34 10.88 15.26 -19.74
CA VAL A 34 11.90 14.76 -20.64
C VAL A 34 11.39 14.94 -22.05
N ASN A 35 12.14 15.69 -22.88
CA ASN A 35 11.73 15.96 -24.25
C ASN A 35 12.24 14.89 -25.19
N PRO A 36 11.64 14.78 -26.39
CA PRO A 36 12.12 13.78 -27.36
C PRO A 36 13.61 13.89 -27.69
N ASP A 37 14.20 15.07 -27.58
CA ASP A 37 15.64 15.22 -27.82
C ASP A 37 16.47 14.91 -26.59
N ALA A 38 15.83 14.35 -25.54
CA ALA A 38 16.44 13.97 -24.28
C ALA A 38 16.77 15.13 -23.35
N SER A 39 16.51 16.37 -23.74
CA SER A 39 16.67 17.48 -22.83
C SER A 39 15.63 17.38 -21.71
N ARG A 40 15.95 17.92 -20.54
CA ARG A 40 15.12 17.76 -19.34
C ARG A 40 14.94 19.08 -18.64
N GLU A 41 13.82 19.19 -17.97
CA GLU A 41 13.62 20.24 -16.97
C GLU A 41 12.83 19.68 -15.80
N SER A 42 13.10 20.17 -14.62
CA SER A 42 12.51 19.67 -13.40
C SER A 42 11.98 20.82 -12.59
N LYS A 43 10.79 20.65 -12.03
CA LYS A 43 10.21 21.64 -11.13
C LYS A 43 9.55 20.96 -9.96
N THR A 44 9.66 21.59 -8.79
CA THR A 44 9.02 21.11 -7.57
C THR A 44 8.20 22.24 -6.99
N TRP A 45 6.98 21.93 -6.60
CA TRP A 45 6.10 22.87 -5.89
C TRP A 45 5.79 22.31 -4.52
N LEU A 46 6.03 23.11 -3.49
CA LEU A 46 5.42 22.86 -2.19
C LEU A 46 4.03 23.46 -2.22
N ILE A 47 3.07 22.74 -1.67
CA ILE A 47 1.66 23.12 -1.77
C ILE A 47 1.06 23.17 -0.37
N ASN A 48 0.33 24.24 -0.10
CA ASN A 48 -0.50 24.30 1.11
C ASN A 48 -1.74 23.44 0.86
N PRO A 49 -1.89 22.32 1.58
CA PRO A 49 -3.04 21.44 1.32
C PRO A 49 -4.35 21.95 1.84
N GLU A 50 -4.35 22.98 2.67
CA GLU A 50 -5.55 23.61 3.24
C GLU A 50 -6.32 22.69 4.18
N ILE A 51 -5.74 21.54 4.52
CA ILE A 51 -6.24 20.66 5.55
C ILE A 51 -5.07 20.27 6.43
N PRO A 52 -5.31 19.78 7.64
CA PRO A 52 -4.20 19.35 8.49
C PRO A 52 -3.43 18.22 7.87
N ILE A 53 -2.13 18.21 8.09
CA ILE A 53 -1.28 17.12 7.61
C ILE A 53 -1.17 16.10 8.74
N PRO A 54 -1.66 14.87 8.54
CA PRO A 54 -1.58 13.87 9.59
C PRO A 54 -0.15 13.56 9.98
N VAL A 55 0.05 13.12 11.22
CA VAL A 55 1.36 12.77 11.71
C VAL A 55 1.98 11.68 10.84
N GLU A 56 1.18 10.71 10.43
CA GLU A 56 1.70 9.63 9.59
C GLU A 56 2.27 10.15 8.28
N ALA A 57 1.59 11.12 7.68
CA ALA A 57 2.07 11.69 6.41
C ALA A 57 3.35 12.50 6.64
N SER A 58 3.37 13.30 7.69
CA SER A 58 4.57 14.08 8.02
C SER A 58 5.77 13.17 8.26
N ALA A 59 5.53 12.03 8.88
CA ALA A 59 6.61 11.08 9.14
C ALA A 59 7.21 10.54 7.83
N VAL A 60 6.37 10.44 6.80
CA VAL A 60 6.86 9.91 5.53
C VAL A 60 7.62 10.99 4.74
N HIS A 61 7.06 12.24 4.62
CA HIS A 61 7.63 13.23 3.70
C HIS A 61 8.16 14.48 4.39
N GLY A 62 8.00 14.60 5.74
CA GLY A 62 8.56 15.74 6.47
C GLY A 62 7.81 17.04 6.27
N UNK A 63 6.82 17.16 5.74
CA UNK A 63 6.17 18.37 5.52
C UNK A 63 5.22 18.55 6.63
N UNK A 64 5.32 19.49 7.20
CA UNK A 64 4.49 19.77 8.25
C UNK A 64 3.69 20.97 7.91
N UNK A 65 2.88 21.05 8.55
CA UNK A 65 2.04 22.18 8.31
C UNK A 65 2.50 23.38 8.96
N UNK A 66 2.77 23.15 9.91
CA UNK A 66 3.16 24.22 10.69
C UNK A 66 4.59 24.16 10.73
N UNK A 67 4.79 24.44 10.16
CA UNK A 67 5.96 24.26 10.33
C UNK A 67 6.84 24.74 10.99
N UNK A 68 6.93 24.27 11.69
CA UNK A 68 7.78 24.58 12.29
C UNK A 68 8.86 24.72 11.45
N UNK A 69 9.05 25.33 11.41
CA UNK A 69 10.01 25.51 10.92
C UNK A 69 10.61 24.98 9.88
N UNK A 70 11.03 24.84 10.02
CA UNK A 70 11.90 24.44 9.42
C UNK A 70 11.72 24.08 8.03
N UNK A 71 12.23 24.15 7.85
CA UNK A 71 12.35 23.76 6.75
C UNK A 71 11.23 23.29 5.97
N UNK A 72 10.87 22.95 6.44
CA UNK A 72 9.97 22.45 5.76
C UNK A 72 9.16 23.49 5.35
N UNK A 73 9.22 23.58 4.59
CA UNK A 73 8.49 24.50 4.21
C UNK A 73 7.17 24.26 4.69
N UNK A 74 6.96 24.71 5.12
CA UNK A 74 5.77 24.69 5.60
C UNK A 74 4.87 24.67 4.48
N UNK A 75 4.36 24.04 4.58
CA UNK A 75 3.34 24.01 3.68
C UNK A 75 2.40 25.10 3.81
N GLU A 76 2.25 25.60 4.98
CA GLU A 76 1.30 26.66 5.32
C GLU A 76 1.55 27.93 4.52
N ASN A 77 2.79 28.25 4.35
CA ASN A 77 3.13 29.47 3.59
C ASN A 77 3.25 29.23 2.10
N ALA A 78 3.11 28.02 1.69
CA ALA A 78 3.18 27.68 0.28
C ALA A 78 1.90 28.07 -0.44
N PRO A 79 1.93 28.19 -1.76
CA PRO A 79 0.69 28.42 -2.49
C PRO A 79 -0.27 27.23 -2.35
N THR A 80 -1.54 27.53 -2.48
CA THR A 80 -2.53 26.45 -2.56
C THR A 80 -2.38 25.77 -3.93
N PHE A 81 -2.96 24.59 -4.03
CA PHE A 81 -2.92 23.91 -5.32
C PHE A 81 -3.63 24.74 -6.40
N LYS A 82 -4.73 25.38 -6.02
CA LYS A 82 -5.45 26.19 -6.99
C LYS A 82 -4.55 27.30 -7.54
N GLU A 83 -3.73 27.91 -6.68
CA GLU A 83 -2.81 28.95 -7.12
C GLU A 83 -1.71 28.41 -8.01
N ALA A 84 -1.22 27.21 -7.74
CA ALA A 84 -0.14 26.60 -8.52
C ALA A 84 -0.63 25.89 -9.79
N ALA A 85 -1.91 25.55 -9.84
CA ALA A 85 -2.44 24.69 -10.88
C ALA A 85 -2.19 25.18 -12.31
N PRO A 86 -2.32 26.47 -12.62
CA PRO A 86 -2.06 26.87 -14.01
C PRO A 86 -0.66 26.58 -14.48
N LYS A 87 0.35 26.80 -13.63
CA LYS A 87 1.72 26.49 -14.03
C LYS A 87 1.97 24.98 -14.07
N ILE A 88 1.38 24.24 -13.16
CA ILE A 88 1.48 22.78 -13.19
C ILE A 88 0.87 22.27 -14.51
N MET A 89 -0.33 22.73 -14.83
CA MET A 89 -0.99 22.29 -16.07
C MET A 89 -0.21 22.71 -17.30
N GLU A 90 0.37 23.89 -17.29
CA GLU A 90 1.19 24.33 -18.41
C GLU A 90 2.33 23.34 -18.68
N MET A 91 2.96 22.87 -17.62
CA MET A 91 4.05 21.91 -17.77
C MET A 91 3.57 20.56 -18.28
N LEU A 92 2.38 20.13 -17.86
CA LEU A 92 1.83 18.83 -18.25
C LEU A 92 1.20 18.81 -19.63
N SER A 93 0.78 19.96 -20.14
CA SER A 93 -0.02 20.02 -21.36
C SER A 93 0.78 19.49 -22.55
N GLY A 94 0.15 18.61 -23.33
CA GLY A 94 0.80 18.06 -24.53
C GLY A 94 1.84 17.00 -24.24
N THR A 95 1.85 16.43 -23.05
CA THR A 95 2.84 15.42 -22.69
C THR A 95 2.17 14.09 -22.42
N ASP A 96 2.98 13.05 -22.26
CA ASP A 96 2.55 11.81 -21.64
C ASP A 96 2.98 11.83 -20.18
N LEU A 97 2.40 10.95 -19.37
CA LEU A 97 2.63 10.96 -17.92
C LEU A 97 3.22 9.64 -17.47
N GLY A 98 4.15 9.70 -16.54
CA GLY A 98 4.73 8.49 -15.98
C GLY A 98 5.01 8.64 -14.50
N GLY A 99 5.18 7.50 -13.84
CA GLY A 99 5.50 7.48 -12.43
C GLY A 99 5.67 6.06 -11.93
N PHE A 100 5.72 5.94 -10.62
CA PHE A 100 5.81 4.64 -9.96
C PHE A 100 4.57 4.46 -9.08
N ASN A 101 3.76 3.46 -9.38
CA ASN A 101 2.43 3.27 -8.78
C ASN A 101 1.50 4.45 -9.09
N SER A 102 1.77 5.13 -10.19
CA SER A 102 1.08 6.36 -10.50
C SER A 102 -0.31 6.12 -11.07
N ASN A 103 -0.52 4.99 -11.76
CA ASN A 103 -1.84 4.72 -12.32
C ASN A 103 -2.91 4.62 -11.25
N ARG A 104 -2.57 4.07 -10.09
CA ARG A 104 -3.55 3.85 -9.04
C ARG A 104 -3.64 4.99 -8.05
N PHE A 105 -2.59 5.81 -7.92
CA PHE A 105 -2.57 6.81 -6.87
C PHE A 105 -2.27 8.20 -7.38
N ASP A 106 -1.05 8.43 -7.93
CA ASP A 106 -0.64 9.80 -8.25
C ASP A 106 -1.51 10.42 -9.33
N VAL A 107 -1.82 9.66 -10.38
CA VAL A 107 -2.61 10.20 -11.47
C VAL A 107 -4.05 10.52 -11.01
N PRO A 108 -4.75 9.60 -10.35
CA PRO A 108 -6.09 9.95 -9.87
C PRO A 108 -6.10 11.13 -8.91
N LEU A 109 -5.13 11.22 -8.01
CA LEU A 109 -5.11 12.31 -7.06
C LEU A 109 -4.79 13.63 -7.74
N LEU A 110 -3.85 13.63 -8.68
CA LEU A 110 -3.55 14.84 -9.45
C LEU A 110 -4.78 15.29 -10.24
N ALA A 111 -5.48 14.35 -10.86
CA ALA A 111 -6.68 14.68 -11.61
C ALA A 111 -7.73 15.34 -10.70
N GLU A 112 -7.93 14.79 -9.51
CA GLU A 112 -8.88 15.39 -8.57
C GLU A 112 -8.47 16.81 -8.20
N GLU A 113 -7.19 17.01 -7.92
CA GLU A 113 -6.73 18.35 -7.54
C GLU A 113 -6.88 19.35 -8.69
N LEU A 114 -6.56 18.93 -9.92
CA LEU A 114 -6.68 19.83 -11.07
C LEU A 114 -8.14 20.19 -11.31
N LEU A 115 -9.04 19.20 -11.25
CA LEU A 115 -10.46 19.47 -11.44
C LEU A 115 -11.01 20.37 -10.32
N ARG A 116 -10.59 20.10 -9.09
CA ARG A 116 -11.03 20.94 -7.97
C ARG A 116 -10.54 22.39 -8.13
N ALA A 117 -9.39 22.56 -8.76
CA ALA A 117 -8.84 23.89 -9.02
C ALA A 117 -9.49 24.59 -10.22
N GLY A 118 -10.44 23.93 -10.88
CA GLY A 118 -11.11 24.51 -12.03
C GLY A 118 -10.44 24.29 -13.36
N ILE A 119 -9.41 23.45 -13.39
CA ILE A 119 -8.73 23.11 -14.64
C ILE A 119 -9.53 22.00 -15.35
N ASP A 120 -9.78 22.19 -16.64
CA ASP A 120 -10.49 21.19 -17.41
C ASP A 120 -9.52 20.08 -17.82
N PHE A 121 -9.24 19.19 -16.88
CA PHE A 121 -8.26 18.13 -17.07
C PHE A 121 -8.95 16.90 -17.65
N ASP A 122 -8.44 16.42 -18.79
CA ASP A 122 -9.00 15.28 -19.49
C ASP A 122 -7.93 14.20 -19.60
N LEU A 123 -8.04 13.18 -18.76
CA LEU A 123 -7.03 12.14 -18.71
C LEU A 123 -6.89 11.37 -20.03
N SER A 124 -7.96 11.33 -20.83
CA SER A 124 -7.90 10.60 -22.09
C SER A 124 -6.91 11.19 -23.09
N LYS A 125 -6.46 12.41 -22.84
CA LYS A 125 -5.46 13.04 -23.72
C LYS A 125 -4.04 12.64 -23.39
N PHE A 126 -3.84 11.84 -22.36
CA PHE A 126 -2.51 11.43 -21.91
C PHE A 126 -2.34 9.94 -22.00
N LYS A 127 -1.18 9.51 -22.44
CA LYS A 127 -0.78 8.11 -22.25
C LYS A 127 -0.05 8.00 -20.94
N LEU A 128 -0.27 6.87 -20.26
CA LEU A 128 0.26 6.68 -18.91
C LEU A 128 1.27 5.55 -18.91
N ILE A 129 2.41 5.77 -18.27
CA ILE A 129 3.42 4.74 -18.08
C ILE A 129 3.66 4.61 -16.58
N ASP A 130 3.56 3.39 -16.07
CA ASP A 130 3.72 3.12 -14.65
C ASP A 130 4.84 2.10 -14.47
N ALA A 131 5.95 2.56 -13.94
CA ALA A 131 7.12 1.70 -13.79
C ALA A 131 6.86 0.54 -12.83
N GLN A 132 5.98 0.71 -11.86
CA GLN A 132 5.67 -0.41 -10.96
C GLN A 132 4.89 -1.49 -11.70
N VAL A 133 3.95 -1.10 -12.56
CA VAL A 133 3.19 -2.08 -13.33
C VAL A 133 4.14 -2.86 -14.25
N ILE A 134 5.04 -2.15 -14.92
CA ILE A 134 6.01 -2.82 -15.79
C ILE A 134 6.88 -3.77 -14.96
N PHE A 135 7.36 -3.30 -13.81
CA PHE A 135 8.19 -4.13 -12.93
C PHE A 135 7.47 -5.42 -12.55
N HIS A 136 6.21 -5.29 -12.11
CA HIS A 136 5.47 -6.47 -11.66
C HIS A 136 5.14 -7.43 -12.79
N LYS A 137 4.94 -6.91 -14.00
CA LYS A 137 4.69 -7.78 -15.14
C LYS A 137 5.94 -8.51 -15.60
N MET A 138 7.09 -7.83 -15.55
CA MET A 138 8.34 -8.42 -16.04
C MET A 138 9.05 -9.24 -14.98
N GLU A 139 8.79 -8.97 -13.70
CA GLU A 139 9.40 -9.69 -12.59
C GLU A 139 8.30 -10.17 -11.65
N PRO A 140 7.56 -11.20 -12.04
CA PRO A 140 6.45 -11.66 -11.21
C PRO A 140 6.94 -12.23 -9.88
N ARG A 141 6.05 -12.23 -8.89
CA ARG A 141 6.36 -12.76 -7.56
C ARG A 141 5.61 -14.06 -7.38
N ASN A 142 6.05 -15.07 -8.14
CA ASN A 142 5.50 -16.43 -8.03
C ASN A 142 6.63 -17.40 -7.81
N LEU A 143 6.30 -18.67 -7.64
CA LEU A 143 7.30 -19.68 -7.30
C LEU A 143 8.32 -19.83 -8.43
N THR A 144 7.89 -19.81 -9.67
CA THR A 144 8.82 -19.95 -10.79
C THR A 144 9.86 -18.83 -10.76
N ALA A 145 9.42 -17.60 -10.54
CA ALA A 145 10.34 -16.47 -10.46
C ALA A 145 11.25 -16.57 -9.24
N ALA A 146 10.69 -16.97 -8.09
CA ALA A 146 11.50 -17.11 -6.87
C ALA A 146 12.55 -18.20 -7.04
N TYR A 147 12.19 -19.29 -7.65
CA TYR A 147 13.12 -20.39 -7.84
C TYR A 147 14.30 -19.94 -8.72
N LYS A 148 13.99 -19.21 -9.78
CA LYS A 148 15.07 -18.67 -10.63
C LYS A 148 15.93 -17.67 -9.85
N PHE A 149 15.30 -16.78 -9.11
CA PHE A 149 16.03 -15.72 -8.41
C PHE A 149 16.93 -16.26 -7.30
N TYR A 150 16.39 -17.15 -6.46
CA TYR A 150 17.13 -17.64 -5.30
C TYR A 150 18.02 -18.83 -5.62
N CYS A 151 17.58 -19.69 -6.52
CA CYS A 151 18.27 -20.95 -6.77
C CYS A 151 18.96 -21.00 -8.13
N GLY A 152 18.68 -20.04 -9.00
CA GLY A 152 19.29 -20.02 -10.33
C GLY A 152 18.80 -21.11 -11.25
N LYS A 153 17.65 -21.70 -10.96
CA LYS A 153 17.12 -22.83 -11.71
C LYS A 153 15.77 -22.52 -12.31
N ASP A 154 15.48 -23.17 -13.42
CA ASP A 154 14.15 -23.11 -14.00
C ASP A 154 13.28 -24.19 -13.35
N LEU A 155 12.03 -23.84 -13.07
CA LEU A 155 11.10 -24.77 -12.45
C LEU A 155 10.47 -25.64 -13.53
N GLU A 156 10.88 -26.88 -13.58
CA GLU A 156 10.32 -27.85 -14.51
C GLU A 156 9.23 -28.63 -13.83
N GLY A 157 8.19 -28.96 -14.58
CA GLY A 157 7.03 -29.60 -13.99
C GLY A 157 6.20 -28.69 -13.13
N ALA A 158 6.26 -27.39 -13.42
CA ALA A 158 5.47 -26.40 -12.66
C ALA A 158 4.01 -26.84 -12.63
N HIS A 159 3.37 -26.60 -11.50
CA HIS A 159 1.98 -26.99 -11.21
C HIS A 159 1.80 -28.46 -10.87
N SER A 160 2.88 -29.26 -10.84
CA SER A 160 2.79 -30.54 -10.16
C SER A 160 3.09 -30.29 -8.69
N ALA A 161 2.33 -30.93 -7.81
CA ALA A 161 2.49 -30.66 -6.39
C ALA A 161 3.88 -31.05 -5.90
N GLU A 162 4.43 -32.15 -6.41
CA GLU A 162 5.73 -32.60 -5.96
C GLU A 162 6.83 -31.62 -6.36
N ALA A 163 6.83 -31.20 -7.63
CA ALA A 163 7.86 -30.27 -8.10
C ALA A 163 7.78 -28.94 -7.37
N ASP A 164 6.56 -28.43 -7.18
CA ASP A 164 6.37 -27.15 -6.50
C ASP A 164 6.80 -27.25 -5.03
N THR A 165 6.52 -28.37 -4.38
CA THR A 165 6.89 -28.54 -2.98
C THR A 165 8.41 -28.58 -2.81
N LEU A 166 9.09 -29.33 -3.67
CA LEU A 166 10.54 -29.40 -3.60
C LEU A 166 11.17 -28.04 -3.88
N ALA A 167 10.67 -27.35 -4.90
CA ALA A 167 11.20 -26.02 -5.22
C ALA A 167 10.97 -25.06 -4.08
N THR A 168 9.81 -25.14 -3.42
CA THR A 168 9.52 -24.28 -2.29
C THR A 168 10.52 -24.49 -1.17
N PHE A 169 10.84 -25.74 -0.86
CA PHE A 169 11.85 -25.98 0.17
C PHE A 169 13.21 -25.39 -0.22
N GLU A 170 13.60 -25.58 -1.48
CA GLU A 170 14.88 -25.05 -1.93
C GLU A 170 14.91 -23.52 -1.85
N VAL A 171 13.77 -22.88 -2.17
CA VAL A 171 13.69 -21.43 -2.07
C VAL A 171 13.87 -20.98 -0.62
N ILE A 172 13.18 -21.63 0.32
CA ILE A 172 13.31 -21.25 1.74
C ILE A 172 14.77 -21.43 2.19
N ASP A 173 15.37 -22.55 1.84
CA ASP A 173 16.74 -22.80 2.25
C ASP A 173 17.70 -21.77 1.65
N ALA A 174 17.48 -21.39 0.40
CA ALA A 174 18.31 -20.38 -0.24
C ALA A 174 18.11 -19.00 0.37
N GLN A 175 16.88 -18.68 0.75
CA GLN A 175 16.62 -17.40 1.41
C GLN A 175 17.38 -17.31 2.73
N VAL A 176 17.34 -18.35 3.51
CA VAL A 176 18.07 -18.38 4.79
C VAL A 176 19.56 -18.23 4.57
N GLY A 177 20.09 -18.85 3.53
CA GLY A 177 21.50 -18.72 3.22
C GLY A 177 21.90 -17.37 2.67
N LYS A 178 20.98 -16.69 1.98
CA LYS A 178 21.29 -15.42 1.33
C LYS A 178 21.25 -14.24 2.28
N TYR A 179 20.30 -14.20 3.19
CA TYR A 179 20.06 -13.03 4.03
C TYR A 179 20.59 -13.27 5.44
N GLU A 180 21.63 -12.53 5.81
CA GLU A 180 22.19 -12.66 7.15
C GLU A 180 21.20 -12.25 8.22
N GLU A 181 20.35 -11.29 7.92
CA GLU A 181 19.40 -10.78 8.90
C GLU A 181 18.20 -11.70 9.13
N LEU A 182 18.04 -12.72 8.29
CA LEU A 182 16.97 -13.69 8.51
C LEU A 182 17.32 -14.63 9.65
N PRO A 183 16.36 -14.96 10.51
CA PRO A 183 16.58 -16.04 11.47
C PRO A 183 16.87 -17.35 10.77
N LYS A 184 17.64 -18.21 11.43
CA LYS A 184 18.01 -19.50 10.83
C LYS A 184 17.16 -20.65 11.32
N ASP A 185 16.33 -20.42 12.33
CA ASP A 185 15.51 -21.48 12.90
C ASP A 185 14.04 -21.25 12.59
N ILE A 186 13.25 -22.30 12.81
CA ILE A 186 11.84 -22.28 12.47
C ILE A 186 11.07 -21.24 13.26
N ASN A 187 11.36 -21.13 14.57
CA ASN A 187 10.63 -20.17 15.38
C ASN A 187 10.81 -18.74 14.87
N GLY A 188 12.05 -18.36 14.58
CA GLY A 188 12.33 -17.04 14.09
C GLY A 188 11.75 -16.79 12.71
N LEU A 189 11.88 -17.78 11.82
CA LEU A 189 11.33 -17.64 10.47
C LEU A 189 9.81 -17.54 10.49
N SER A 190 9.20 -18.32 11.38
CA SER A 190 7.75 -18.28 11.52
C SER A 190 7.29 -16.89 11.93
N GLU A 191 7.95 -16.30 12.93
CA GLU A 191 7.60 -14.95 13.36
C GLU A 191 7.84 -13.94 12.25
N PHE A 192 8.95 -14.07 11.54
CA PHE A 192 9.27 -13.13 10.48
C PHE A 192 8.28 -13.17 9.34
N SER A 193 7.80 -14.36 8.99
CA SER A 193 6.95 -14.53 7.82
C SER A 193 5.46 -14.49 8.13
N PHE A 194 5.10 -14.35 9.40
CA PHE A 194 3.70 -14.34 9.80
C PHE A 194 3.29 -12.91 10.12
N HIS A 195 2.40 -12.37 9.30
CA HIS A 195 1.99 -10.96 9.45
C HIS A 195 0.60 -10.80 10.00
N ASN A 196 -0.04 -11.88 10.39
CA ASN A 196 -1.44 -11.83 10.72
C ASN A 196 -1.66 -11.50 12.19
N LYS A 197 -2.38 -10.42 12.47
CA LYS A 197 -2.77 -10.08 13.83
C LYS A 197 -4.05 -10.76 14.26
N PHE A 198 -4.63 -11.57 13.40
CA PHE A 198 -5.91 -12.20 13.67
C PHE A 198 -5.72 -13.49 14.45
N VAL A 199 -6.71 -13.79 15.30
CA VAL A 199 -6.71 -15.01 16.08
C VAL A 199 -7.17 -16.19 15.23
N ASP A 200 -8.20 -15.97 14.42
CA ASP A 200 -8.63 -16.99 13.47
C ASP A 200 -7.98 -16.73 12.11
N LEU A 201 -8.32 -17.55 11.11
CA LEU A 201 -7.69 -17.44 9.81
C LEU A 201 -8.40 -16.47 8.89
N ALA A 202 -9.71 -16.26 9.10
CA ALA A 202 -10.49 -15.41 8.21
C ALA A 202 -10.58 -13.96 8.67
N GLY A 203 -10.07 -13.65 9.86
CA GLY A 203 -10.01 -12.28 10.32
C GLY A 203 -11.21 -11.79 11.08
N PHE A 204 -12.07 -12.69 11.56
CA PHE A 204 -13.22 -12.29 12.37
C PHE A 204 -12.87 -12.04 13.82
N ILE A 205 -11.75 -12.58 14.28
CA ILE A 205 -11.29 -12.43 15.66
C ILE A 205 -9.86 -11.92 15.61
N ALA A 206 -9.58 -10.84 16.33
CA ALA A 206 -8.24 -10.25 16.33
C ALA A 206 -7.79 -9.98 17.77
N PHE A 207 -6.51 -9.67 17.96
CA PHE A 207 -6.02 -9.19 19.23
C PHE A 207 -6.06 -7.67 19.25
N ASN A 208 -6.51 -7.08 20.37
CA ASN A 208 -6.40 -5.65 20.54
C ASN A 208 -5.04 -5.30 21.16
N GLU A 209 -4.85 -4.03 21.52
CA GLU A 209 -3.58 -3.57 22.08
C GLU A 209 -3.25 -4.26 23.38
N ASN A 210 -4.26 -4.70 24.13
CA ASN A 210 -4.08 -5.38 25.40
C ASN A 210 -4.00 -6.89 25.23
N LYS A 211 -3.87 -7.36 23.98
CA LYS A 211 -3.80 -8.78 23.67
C LYS A 211 -5.06 -9.55 24.02
N GLU A 212 -6.18 -8.84 24.11
CA GLU A 212 -7.47 -9.49 24.28
C GLU A 212 -8.04 -9.87 22.92
N GLU A 213 -8.72 -11.00 22.87
CA GLU A 213 -9.39 -11.45 21.65
C GLU A 213 -10.69 -10.65 21.49
N ILE A 214 -10.82 -9.94 20.37
CA ILE A 214 -11.98 -9.09 20.12
C ILE A 214 -12.63 -9.47 18.80
N PHE A 215 -13.91 -9.13 18.67
CA PHE A 215 -14.59 -9.25 17.40
C PHE A 215 -14.17 -8.12 16.47
N THR A 216 -14.03 -8.44 15.18
CA THR A 216 -13.70 -7.43 14.17
C THR A 216 -14.90 -7.03 13.34
N PHE A 217 -16.09 -7.55 13.63
CA PHE A 217 -17.27 -7.34 12.79
C PHE A 217 -18.53 -7.28 13.65
N GLY A 218 -19.61 -6.83 13.03
CA GLY A 218 -20.95 -6.93 13.57
C GLY A 218 -21.21 -5.99 14.73
N LYS A 219 -22.30 -6.28 15.44
CA LYS A 219 -22.74 -5.36 16.49
C LYS A 219 -21.80 -5.30 17.68
N TYR A 220 -20.95 -6.29 17.84
CA TYR A 220 -20.00 -6.33 18.94
C TYR A 220 -18.57 -6.02 18.49
N LYS A 221 -18.42 -5.39 17.33
CA LYS A 221 -17.10 -5.05 16.83
C LYS A 221 -16.28 -4.27 17.86
N GLY A 222 -15.04 -4.71 18.08
CA GLY A 222 -14.13 -4.07 19.02
C GLY A 222 -14.27 -4.56 20.46
N GLN A 223 -15.26 -5.36 20.76
CA GLN A 223 -15.48 -5.82 22.13
C GLN A 223 -14.82 -7.16 22.36
N PRO A 224 -14.31 -7.40 23.58
CA PRO A 224 -13.72 -8.70 23.90
C PRO A 224 -14.74 -9.83 23.75
N VAL A 225 -14.31 -10.89 23.11
CA VAL A 225 -15.18 -12.04 22.87
C VAL A 225 -15.68 -12.62 24.18
N LYS A 226 -14.77 -12.76 25.15
CA LYS A 226 -15.11 -13.31 26.45
C LYS A 226 -16.25 -12.54 27.11
N GLU A 227 -16.15 -11.19 27.08
CA GLU A 227 -17.18 -10.36 27.69
C GLU A 227 -18.51 -10.48 26.97
N VAL A 228 -18.46 -10.53 25.64
CA VAL A 228 -19.69 -10.64 24.87
C VAL A 228 -20.39 -11.95 25.20
N PHE A 229 -19.65 -13.05 25.27
CA PHE A 229 -20.29 -14.34 25.56
C PHE A 229 -20.83 -14.39 26.98
N GLN A 230 -20.26 -13.62 27.92
CA GLN A 230 -20.81 -13.58 29.28
C GLN A 230 -22.14 -12.85 29.33
N LYS A 231 -22.32 -11.83 28.51
CA LYS A 231 -23.56 -11.06 28.55
C LYS A 231 -24.56 -11.45 27.47
N ASP A 232 -24.12 -12.17 26.43
CA ASP A 232 -25.00 -12.55 25.34
C ASP A 232 -24.55 -13.91 24.80
N ILE A 233 -24.82 -14.94 25.57
CA ILE A 233 -24.41 -16.30 25.16
C ILE A 233 -25.11 -16.72 23.88
N GLY A 234 -26.27 -16.14 23.61
CA GLY A 234 -26.97 -16.45 22.37
C GLY A 234 -26.18 -16.08 21.14
N TYR A 235 -25.30 -15.08 21.26
CA TYR A 235 -24.47 -14.71 20.14
C TYR A 235 -23.51 -15.82 19.76
N PHE A 236 -22.96 -16.53 20.75
CA PHE A 236 -22.13 -17.69 20.48
C PHE A 236 -22.90 -18.73 19.69
N GLY A 237 -24.10 -19.05 20.12
CA GLY A 237 -24.93 -20.03 19.40
C GLY A 237 -25.26 -19.58 18.00
N TRP A 238 -25.53 -18.28 17.83
CA TRP A 238 -25.86 -17.76 16.52
C TRP A 238 -24.67 -17.96 15.56
N ILE A 239 -23.46 -17.64 16.01
CA ILE A 239 -22.28 -17.80 15.14
C ILE A 239 -22.06 -19.27 14.80
N GLN A 240 -22.22 -20.16 15.79
CA GLN A 240 -22.01 -21.58 15.55
C GLN A 240 -22.97 -22.14 14.50
N ASN A 241 -24.14 -21.55 14.37
CA ASN A 241 -25.13 -22.02 13.41
C ASN A 241 -25.14 -21.22 12.13
N ALA A 242 -24.40 -20.14 12.06
CA ALA A 242 -24.33 -19.31 10.87
C ALA A 242 -23.21 -19.78 9.95
N ASP A 243 -23.09 -19.12 8.81
CA ASP A 243 -22.12 -19.52 7.79
C ASP A 243 -20.79 -18.83 8.02
N PHE A 244 -20.11 -19.23 9.09
CA PHE A 244 -18.75 -18.79 9.38
C PHE A 244 -17.78 -19.92 9.12
N PRO A 245 -16.49 -19.59 8.84
CA PRO A 245 -15.51 -20.67 8.65
C PRO A 245 -15.40 -21.55 9.88
N LEU A 246 -15.16 -22.82 9.65
CA LEU A 246 -15.06 -23.77 10.75
C LEU A 246 -13.96 -23.42 11.74
N TYR A 247 -12.84 -22.92 11.24
CA TYR A 247 -11.75 -22.55 12.15
C TYR A 247 -12.14 -21.37 13.04
N THR A 248 -12.88 -20.40 12.51
CA THR A 248 -13.40 -19.32 13.34
C THR A 248 -14.29 -19.88 14.44
N LYS A 249 -15.18 -20.82 14.11
CA LYS A 249 -16.05 -21.45 15.11
C LYS A 249 -15.22 -22.20 16.15
N LYS A 250 -14.16 -22.89 15.71
CA LYS A 250 -13.29 -23.60 16.63
C LYS A 250 -12.62 -22.65 17.60
N VAL A 251 -12.11 -21.52 17.10
CA VAL A 251 -11.47 -20.51 17.95
C VAL A 251 -12.47 -20.00 18.97
N LEU A 252 -13.68 -19.67 18.55
CA LEU A 252 -14.69 -19.14 19.48
C LEU A 252 -15.09 -20.18 20.51
N THR A 253 -15.17 -21.45 20.11
CA THR A 253 -15.46 -22.52 21.09
C THR A 253 -14.34 -22.58 22.13
N ALA A 254 -13.08 -22.49 21.70
CA ALA A 254 -11.97 -22.52 22.65
C ALA A 254 -12.04 -21.34 23.63
N ILE A 255 -12.39 -20.16 23.14
CA ILE A 255 -12.51 -18.99 24.01
C ILE A 255 -13.65 -19.20 25.00
N GLN A 256 -14.77 -19.71 24.53
CA GLN A 256 -15.91 -19.95 25.41
C GLN A 256 -15.56 -20.96 26.50
N LEU A 257 -14.84 -22.03 26.15
CA LEU A 257 -14.46 -23.02 27.14
C LEU A 257 -13.50 -22.45 28.17
N ARG A 258 -12.53 -21.64 27.72
CA ARG A 258 -11.59 -21.04 28.66
C ARG A 258 -12.28 -20.08 29.63
N SER A 259 -13.28 -19.37 29.15
CA SER A 259 -13.91 -18.34 29.96
C SER A 259 -14.87 -18.92 31.02
N LYS A 260 -15.14 -20.21 30.97
CA LYS A 260 -15.97 -20.84 32.00
C LYS A 260 -15.19 -21.13 33.28
N PHE A 261 -13.89 -21.07 33.19
CA PHE A 261 -13.03 -21.38 34.31
C PHE A 261 -12.13 -20.21 34.63
#